data_4915231c3c4520061c4ea21e811ec60d
#
_entry.id   4915231c3c4520061c4ea21e811ec60d
#
_cell.length_a   1.000
_cell.length_b   1.000
_cell.length_c   1.000
_cell.angle_alpha   90.00
_cell.angle_beta   90.00
_cell.angle_gamma   90.00
#
_symmetry.space_group_name_H-M   'P 1'
#
loop_
_entity.id
_entity.type
_entity.pdbx_description
1 polymer ?
#
loop_
_entity_poly.entity_id
_entity_poly.type
_entity_poly.pdbx_seq_one_letter_code
_entity_poly.pdbx_strand_id
1 'polypeptide(L)'
;MDWIIRGRKELSCSYMEAGAAFLGEDILAFIQGGDKPHIGCTVQSVPRPSLTGNGTISVTSSILNLTGHKDEALCRRLAEKLCRATGRVVVCTGGFHIDNMKPEQIDEVVKALDGLADEIVSGIAGAGYSPLSTGF
;
A
#
# COMPACT_ATOMS: atom_id res chain seq x y z
N MET A 1 -17.47 -7.63 -2.00
CA MET A 1 -16.00 -7.81 -1.86
C MET A 1 -15.65 -7.79 -0.39
N ASP A 2 -15.02 -8.84 0.07
CA ASP A 2 -14.64 -8.94 1.48
C ASP A 2 -13.22 -8.45 1.66
N TRP A 3 -13.01 -7.59 2.65
CA TRP A 3 -11.67 -7.17 3.00
C TRP A 3 -10.94 -8.33 3.70
N ILE A 4 -9.72 -8.65 3.23
CA ILE A 4 -8.86 -9.63 3.89
C ILE A 4 -8.48 -9.11 5.26
N ILE A 5 -8.12 -7.83 5.29
CA ILE A 5 -7.71 -7.14 6.51
C ILE A 5 -7.96 -5.64 6.34
N ARG A 6 -8.37 -5.03 7.43
CA ARG A 6 -8.43 -3.58 7.57
C ARG A 6 -7.81 -3.24 8.91
N GLY A 7 -6.86 -2.34 8.90
CA GLY A 7 -6.18 -1.91 10.11
C GLY A 7 -6.24 -0.41 10.27
N ARG A 8 -6.18 0.04 11.51
CA ARG A 8 -6.19 1.46 11.86
C ARG A 8 -5.10 1.76 12.86
N LYS A 9 -4.39 2.85 12.65
CA LYS A 9 -3.40 3.39 13.59
C LYS A 9 -3.82 4.78 14.00
N GLU A 10 -3.85 5.02 15.31
CA GLU A 10 -4.03 6.38 15.83
C GLU A 10 -2.71 7.13 15.74
N LEU A 11 -2.76 8.36 15.28
CA LEU A 11 -1.62 9.25 15.18
C LEU A 11 -1.76 10.37 16.22
N SER A 12 -0.69 11.09 16.48
CA SER A 12 -0.73 12.21 17.43
C SER A 12 -1.71 13.29 17.01
N CYS A 13 -1.96 13.44 15.71
CA CYS A 13 -2.79 14.51 15.16
C CYS A 13 -4.03 14.00 14.41
N SER A 14 -4.16 12.70 14.16
CA SER A 14 -5.26 12.13 13.38
C SER A 14 -5.23 10.61 13.44
N TYR A 15 -5.54 9.95 12.31
CA TYR A 15 -5.53 8.49 12.18
C TYR A 15 -5.15 8.10 10.76
N MET A 16 -4.75 6.85 10.59
CA MET A 16 -4.59 6.23 9.28
C MET A 16 -5.24 4.86 9.28
N GLU A 17 -5.97 4.57 8.22
CA GLU A 17 -6.56 3.26 7.96
C GLU A 17 -6.06 2.75 6.62
N ALA A 18 -5.75 1.48 6.56
CA ALA A 18 -5.39 0.80 5.32
C ALA A 18 -6.00 -0.59 5.31
N GLY A 19 -6.24 -1.11 4.13
CA GLY A 19 -6.78 -2.45 4.00
C GLY A 19 -6.55 -3.00 2.61
N ALA A 20 -6.85 -4.29 2.45
CA ALA A 20 -6.70 -4.99 1.19
C ALA A 20 -7.76 -6.06 1.02
N ALA A 21 -8.14 -6.29 -0.23
CA ALA A 21 -9.05 -7.35 -0.64
C ALA A 21 -8.48 -8.04 -1.88
N PHE A 22 -8.93 -9.26 -2.14
CA PHE A 22 -8.55 -9.96 -3.37
C PHE A 22 -9.51 -9.64 -4.51
N LEU A 23 -8.94 -9.45 -5.70
CA LEU A 23 -9.65 -9.51 -6.98
C LEU A 23 -9.07 -10.70 -7.73
N GLY A 24 -9.66 -11.86 -7.54
CA GLY A 24 -9.07 -13.11 -8.01
C GLY A 24 -7.72 -13.34 -7.32
N GLU A 25 -6.67 -13.44 -8.10
CA GLU A 25 -5.31 -13.61 -7.58
C GLU A 25 -4.61 -12.29 -7.27
N ASP A 26 -5.20 -11.16 -7.65
CA ASP A 26 -4.59 -9.85 -7.47
C ASP A 26 -5.16 -9.13 -6.26
N ILE A 27 -4.60 -7.99 -5.93
CA ILE A 27 -4.89 -7.29 -4.69
C ILE A 27 -5.37 -5.86 -4.97
N LEU A 28 -6.47 -5.50 -4.33
CA LEU A 28 -6.94 -4.13 -4.24
C LEU A 28 -6.70 -3.63 -2.82
N ALA A 29 -5.95 -2.55 -2.69
CA ALA A 29 -5.64 -1.93 -1.40
C ALA A 29 -6.12 -0.49 -1.34
N PHE A 30 -6.30 0.01 -0.13
CA PHE A 30 -6.63 1.42 0.06
C PHE A 30 -5.88 2.00 1.26
N ILE A 31 -5.74 3.33 1.24
CA ILE A 31 -5.27 4.13 2.35
C ILE A 31 -6.24 5.29 2.53
N GLN A 32 -6.60 5.59 3.76
CA GLN A 32 -7.33 6.81 4.06
C GLN A 32 -6.96 7.33 5.44
N GLY A 33 -7.15 8.61 5.64
CA GLY A 33 -6.94 9.20 6.95
C GLY A 33 -6.69 10.70 6.89
N GLY A 34 -6.26 11.23 8.04
CA GLY A 34 -6.09 12.66 8.19
C GLY A 34 -7.42 13.36 8.42
N ASP A 35 -7.41 14.66 8.18
CA ASP A 35 -8.60 15.50 8.37
C ASP A 35 -9.58 15.37 7.21
N LYS A 36 -9.09 14.96 6.04
CA LYS A 36 -9.91 14.81 4.83
C LYS A 36 -9.54 13.51 4.10
N PRO A 37 -10.16 12.39 4.47
CA PRO A 37 -10.03 11.17 3.69
C PRO A 37 -10.57 11.41 2.26
N HIS A 38 -9.82 10.97 1.27
CA HIS A 38 -10.18 11.19 -0.12
C HIS A 38 -9.41 10.24 -1.04
N ILE A 39 -9.73 10.25 -2.31
CA ILE A 39 -8.90 9.62 -3.33
C ILE A 39 -8.06 10.70 -3.98
N GLY A 40 -6.76 10.71 -3.66
CA GLY A 40 -5.81 11.65 -4.24
C GLY A 40 -4.86 11.02 -5.24
N CYS A 41 -4.73 9.70 -5.18
CA CYS A 41 -3.79 8.96 -6.01
C CYS A 41 -4.26 7.52 -6.21
N THR A 42 -3.93 6.95 -7.34
CA THR A 42 -4.09 5.52 -7.61
C THR A 42 -2.78 5.00 -8.19
N VAL A 43 -2.27 3.92 -7.63
CA VAL A 43 -1.01 3.31 -8.05
C VAL A 43 -1.27 1.86 -8.42
N GLN A 44 -0.82 1.45 -9.60
CA GLN A 44 -0.81 0.05 -10.00
C GLN A 44 0.63 -0.43 -10.01
N SER A 45 0.94 -1.43 -9.20
CA SER A 45 2.26 -2.05 -9.12
C SER A 45 2.22 -3.44 -9.72
N VAL A 46 3.15 -3.72 -10.62
CA VAL A 46 3.25 -4.98 -11.35
C VAL A 46 4.59 -5.64 -11.01
N PRO A 47 4.59 -6.91 -10.59
CA PRO A 47 5.85 -7.60 -10.29
C PRO A 47 6.59 -7.93 -11.58
N ARG A 48 7.90 -7.88 -11.52
CA ARG A 48 8.77 -8.29 -12.61
C ARG A 48 10.05 -8.91 -12.04
N PRO A 49 10.80 -9.72 -12.83
CA PRO A 49 12.06 -10.23 -12.36
C PRO A 49 13.04 -9.07 -12.15
N SER A 50 13.90 -9.22 -11.13
CA SER A 50 14.96 -8.24 -10.89
C SER A 50 15.95 -8.23 -12.05
N LEU A 51 16.38 -7.03 -12.44
CA LEU A 51 17.41 -6.86 -13.48
C LEU A 51 18.78 -7.39 -13.06
N THR A 52 18.99 -7.61 -11.77
CA THR A 52 20.25 -8.17 -11.24
C THR A 52 20.34 -9.67 -11.36
N GLY A 53 19.26 -10.36 -11.75
CA GLY A 53 19.25 -11.82 -11.91
C GLY A 53 19.39 -12.60 -10.61
N ASN A 54 19.15 -11.99 -9.45
CA ASN A 54 19.32 -12.62 -8.15
C ASN A 54 18.08 -13.38 -7.66
N GLY A 55 17.08 -13.58 -8.51
CA GLY A 55 15.86 -14.30 -8.18
C GLY A 55 14.84 -13.49 -7.36
N THR A 56 15.12 -12.23 -7.07
CA THR A 56 14.17 -11.38 -6.35
C THR A 56 13.12 -10.76 -7.27
N ILE A 57 12.00 -10.36 -6.68
CA ILE A 57 10.95 -9.63 -7.37
C ILE A 57 11.26 -8.14 -7.32
N SER A 58 11.20 -7.50 -8.47
CA SER A 58 11.18 -6.05 -8.58
C SER A 58 9.78 -5.59 -8.98
N VAL A 59 9.56 -4.29 -8.99
CA VAL A 59 8.23 -3.72 -9.22
C VAL A 59 8.31 -2.58 -10.22
N THR A 60 7.33 -2.54 -11.12
CA THR A 60 7.08 -1.38 -11.97
C THR A 60 5.73 -0.79 -11.59
N SER A 61 5.69 0.50 -11.31
CA SER A 61 4.47 1.17 -10.89
C SER A 61 4.03 2.23 -11.89
N SER A 62 2.72 2.27 -12.13
CA SER A 62 2.04 3.33 -12.89
C SER A 62 1.20 4.13 -11.92
N ILE A 63 1.19 5.45 -12.07
CA ILE A 63 0.60 6.35 -11.10
C ILE A 63 -0.38 7.30 -11.79
N LEU A 64 -1.58 7.41 -11.21
CA LEU A 64 -2.57 8.40 -11.58
C LEU A 64 -2.75 9.33 -10.39
N ASN A 65 -2.30 10.57 -10.53
CA ASN A 65 -2.43 11.58 -9.49
C ASN A 65 -3.56 12.56 -9.78
N LEU A 66 -4.31 12.89 -8.75
CA LEU A 66 -4.99 14.17 -8.70
C LEU A 66 -3.99 15.23 -8.19
N THR A 67 -4.44 16.43 -7.91
CA THR A 67 -3.55 17.45 -7.37
C THR A 67 -3.18 17.13 -5.93
N GLY A 68 -1.92 17.00 -5.63
CA GLY A 68 -1.43 16.72 -4.28
C GLY A 68 -0.44 15.56 -4.28
N HIS A 69 0.82 15.87 -4.10
CA HIS A 69 1.91 14.91 -4.34
C HIS A 69 2.20 13.98 -3.17
N LYS A 70 1.67 14.26 -1.97
CA LYS A 70 1.96 13.46 -0.77
C LYS A 70 1.28 12.10 -0.80
N ASP A 71 0.10 12.02 -1.40
CA ASP A 71 -0.68 10.78 -1.49
C ASP A 71 0.01 9.75 -2.36
N GLU A 72 0.71 10.19 -3.42
CA GLU A 72 1.49 9.31 -4.29
C GLU A 72 2.51 8.51 -3.50
N ALA A 73 3.28 9.16 -2.63
CA ALA A 73 4.32 8.49 -1.86
C ALA A 73 3.75 7.39 -0.97
N LEU A 74 2.61 7.64 -0.34
CA LEU A 74 1.98 6.67 0.57
C LEU A 74 1.35 5.51 -0.20
N CYS A 75 0.56 5.79 -1.24
CA CYS A 75 -0.06 4.74 -2.05
C CYS A 75 0.97 3.88 -2.75
N ARG A 76 2.02 4.51 -3.30
CA ARG A 76 3.10 3.79 -3.96
C ARG A 76 3.85 2.89 -2.99
N ARG A 77 4.16 3.39 -1.79
CA ARG A 77 4.86 2.62 -0.76
C ARG A 77 4.09 1.36 -0.39
N LEU A 78 2.79 1.48 -0.15
CA LEU A 78 1.96 0.33 0.19
C LEU A 78 1.84 -0.63 -1.00
N ALA A 79 1.53 -0.13 -2.19
CA ALA A 79 1.36 -0.97 -3.37
C ALA A 79 2.63 -1.76 -3.68
N GLU A 80 3.79 -1.10 -3.66
CA GLU A 80 5.06 -1.76 -3.98
C GLU A 80 5.45 -2.77 -2.92
N LYS A 81 5.22 -2.47 -1.65
CA LYS A 81 5.50 -3.41 -0.57
C LYS A 81 4.65 -4.67 -0.67
N LEU A 82 3.36 -4.53 -0.91
CA LEU A 82 2.47 -5.67 -1.11
C LEU A 82 2.85 -6.45 -2.37
N CYS A 83 3.17 -5.77 -3.45
CA CYS A 83 3.57 -6.41 -4.71
C CYS A 83 4.85 -7.24 -4.53
N ARG A 84 5.87 -6.70 -3.87
CA ARG A 84 7.10 -7.45 -3.59
C ARG A 84 6.86 -8.65 -2.69
N ALA A 85 6.02 -8.49 -1.67
CA ALA A 85 5.76 -9.54 -0.70
C ALA A 85 4.95 -10.70 -1.27
N THR A 86 4.09 -10.43 -2.26
CA THR A 86 3.12 -11.41 -2.76
C THR A 86 3.38 -11.89 -4.18
N GLY A 87 4.14 -11.15 -4.97
CA GLY A 87 4.30 -11.44 -6.41
C GLY A 87 3.03 -11.23 -7.21
N ARG A 88 2.09 -10.42 -6.71
CA ARG A 88 0.78 -10.19 -7.33
C ARG A 88 0.69 -8.75 -7.82
N VAL A 89 -0.16 -8.52 -8.82
CA VAL A 89 -0.50 -7.15 -9.21
C VAL A 89 -1.28 -6.51 -8.07
N VAL A 90 -0.92 -5.29 -7.73
CA VAL A 90 -1.56 -4.54 -6.64
C VAL A 90 -2.00 -3.18 -7.16
N VAL A 91 -3.25 -2.84 -6.92
CA VAL A 91 -3.74 -1.47 -7.07
C VAL A 91 -3.97 -0.90 -5.68
N CYS A 92 -3.39 0.25 -5.39
CA CYS A 92 -3.66 0.98 -4.15
C CYS A 92 -4.21 2.35 -4.50
N THR A 93 -5.33 2.71 -3.87
CA THR A 93 -5.93 4.02 -4.03
C THR A 93 -6.20 4.65 -2.68
N GLY A 94 -6.28 5.96 -2.64
CA GLY A 94 -6.66 6.67 -1.44
C GLY A 94 -5.95 7.99 -1.26
N GLY A 95 -5.97 8.47 -0.03
CA GLY A 95 -5.35 9.73 0.31
C GLY A 95 -5.35 9.98 1.80
N PHE A 96 -4.40 10.79 2.21
CA PHE A 96 -4.20 11.19 3.58
C PHE A 96 -3.86 12.68 3.57
N HIS A 97 -4.61 13.48 4.31
CA HIS A 97 -4.38 14.91 4.32
C HIS A 97 -4.46 15.51 5.72
N ILE A 98 -3.38 16.20 6.11
CA ILE A 98 -3.32 17.05 7.29
C ILE A 98 -2.68 18.37 6.85
N ASP A 99 -3.32 19.48 7.18
CA ASP A 99 -2.76 20.80 6.89
C ASP A 99 -1.49 21.04 7.73
N ASN A 100 -0.48 21.64 7.11
CA ASN A 100 0.75 22.08 7.79
C ASN A 100 1.46 20.97 8.55
N MET A 101 1.59 19.80 7.94
CA MET A 101 2.23 18.66 8.55
C MET A 101 3.72 18.90 8.81
N LYS A 102 4.16 18.66 10.05
CA LYS A 102 5.55 18.80 10.45
C LYS A 102 6.36 17.57 10.08
N PRO A 103 7.71 17.69 9.96
CA PRO A 103 8.55 16.53 9.64
C PRO A 103 8.36 15.33 10.57
N GLU A 104 8.17 15.55 11.88
CA GLU A 104 7.95 14.48 12.84
C GLU A 104 6.64 13.75 12.58
N GLN A 105 5.63 14.48 12.11
CA GLN A 105 4.33 13.90 11.75
C GLN A 105 4.41 13.08 10.47
N ILE A 106 5.23 13.50 9.52
CA ILE A 106 5.50 12.74 8.29
C ILE A 106 6.14 11.39 8.65
N ASP A 107 7.14 11.40 9.54
CA ASP A 107 7.78 10.16 10.01
C ASP A 107 6.78 9.24 10.71
N GLU A 108 5.89 9.81 11.54
CA GLU A 108 4.84 9.04 12.22
C GLU A 108 3.90 8.37 11.22
N VAL A 109 3.49 9.10 10.17
CA VAL A 109 2.62 8.60 9.12
C VAL A 109 3.28 7.44 8.37
N VAL A 110 4.55 7.60 8.00
CA VAL A 110 5.28 6.54 7.28
C VAL A 110 5.44 5.29 8.14
N LYS A 111 5.75 5.44 9.41
CA LYS A 111 5.86 4.30 10.34
C LYS A 111 4.53 3.61 10.53
N ALA A 112 3.44 4.36 10.66
CA ALA A 112 2.10 3.80 10.77
C ALA A 112 1.74 3.01 9.51
N LEU A 113 2.04 3.55 8.35
CA LEU A 113 1.80 2.87 7.08
C LEU A 113 2.58 1.56 6.99
N ASP A 114 3.85 1.58 7.36
CA ASP A 114 4.68 0.37 7.34
C ASP A 114 4.13 -0.71 8.28
N GLY A 115 3.68 -0.31 9.46
CA GLY A 115 3.03 -1.24 10.39
C GLY A 115 1.74 -1.84 9.83
N LEU A 116 0.91 -1.02 9.21
CA LEU A 116 -0.32 -1.50 8.55
C LEU A 116 0.00 -2.41 7.37
N ALA A 117 1.03 -2.09 6.60
CA ALA A 117 1.46 -2.93 5.48
C ALA A 117 1.92 -4.32 5.97
N ASP A 118 2.66 -4.38 7.08
CA ASP A 118 3.06 -5.65 7.68
C ASP A 118 1.86 -6.45 8.16
N GLU A 119 0.87 -5.80 8.76
CA GLU A 119 -0.38 -6.46 9.15
C GLU A 119 -1.13 -7.01 7.94
N ILE A 120 -1.17 -6.27 6.83
CA ILE A 120 -1.81 -6.72 5.60
C ILE A 120 -1.09 -7.95 5.03
N VAL A 121 0.24 -7.91 4.96
CA VAL A 121 1.02 -9.05 4.48
C VAL A 121 0.75 -10.29 5.33
N SER A 122 0.73 -10.15 6.65
CA SER A 122 0.40 -11.24 7.57
C SER A 122 -1.02 -11.75 7.38
N GLY A 123 -1.97 -10.84 7.15
CA GLY A 123 -3.36 -11.21 6.90
C GLY A 123 -3.54 -11.98 5.59
N ILE A 124 -2.80 -11.63 4.55
CA ILE A 124 -2.81 -12.36 3.28
C ILE A 124 -2.28 -13.77 3.49
N ALA A 125 -1.16 -13.93 4.19
CA ALA A 125 -0.61 -15.24 4.51
C ALA A 125 -1.58 -16.05 5.38
N GLY A 126 -2.20 -15.43 6.38
CA GLY A 126 -3.18 -16.09 7.25
C GLY A 126 -4.45 -16.52 6.53
N ALA A 127 -4.79 -15.90 5.40
CA ALA A 127 -5.91 -16.28 4.57
C ALA A 127 -5.60 -17.47 3.64
N GLY A 128 -4.41 -18.07 3.76
CA GLY A 128 -4.02 -19.24 2.97
C GLY A 128 -3.40 -18.91 1.62
N TYR A 129 -3.11 -17.65 1.37
CA TYR A 129 -2.45 -17.23 0.13
C TYR A 129 -0.95 -17.16 0.36
N SER A 130 -0.21 -17.87 -0.47
CA SER A 130 1.25 -17.80 -0.49
C SER A 130 1.73 -16.88 -1.61
N PRO A 131 2.96 -16.37 -1.52
CA PRO A 131 3.54 -15.61 -2.62
C PRO A 131 3.51 -16.42 -3.90
N LEU A 132 3.14 -15.78 -5.02
CA LEU A 132 3.20 -16.42 -6.33
C LEU A 132 4.67 -16.56 -6.73
N SER A 133 4.98 -17.68 -7.39
CA SER A 133 6.30 -17.84 -7.99
C SER A 133 6.45 -16.84 -9.12
N THR A 134 7.67 -16.33 -9.30
CA THR A 134 7.99 -15.43 -10.40
C THR A 134 8.11 -16.24 -11.69
N GLY A 135 7.00 -16.70 -12.23
CA GLY A 135 6.97 -17.46 -13.49
C GLY A 135 7.15 -16.60 -14.74
N PHE A 136 7.80 -15.47 -14.56
CA PHE A 136 8.10 -14.58 -15.68
C PHE A 136 9.08 -15.21 -16.65
#